data_e39331e32cc57f6cf4bd6fa896ee9406
#
_entry.id   e39331e32cc57f6cf4bd6fa896ee9406
#
_cell.length_a   1.000
_cell.length_b   1.000
_cell.length_c   1.000
_cell.angle_alpha   90.00
_cell.angle_beta   90.00
_cell.angle_gamma   90.00
#
_symmetry.space_group_name_H-M   'P 1'
#
loop_
_entity.id
_entity.type
_entity.pdbx_description
1 polymer ?
#
loop_
_entity_poly.entity_id
_entity_poly.type
_entity_poly.pdbx_seq_one_letter_code
_entity_poly.pdbx_strand_id
1 'polypeptide(L)'
;MKYLFIVTCLFASLISFAQDPANASKGVTYGAGTSNEGAIAVNEIEKNIKNNKFEGKVTGKVVEVCQEKGCWMKIDRGNGEKLMVKFKDYGFFMPKNIVDKEVVLDGEATVKEVSVKQQRHYAEDAGKSKEEILKIKEPKKELQFIAKGVLVL
;
A
#
# COMPACT_ATOMS: atom_id res chain seq x y z
N MET A 1 9.97 65.50 -7.48
CA MET A 1 8.99 64.53 -6.92
C MET A 1 9.39 63.16 -7.43
N LYS A 2 9.99 62.33 -6.55
CA LYS A 2 10.45 60.98 -6.89
C LYS A 2 9.44 60.00 -6.28
N TYR A 3 8.67 59.32 -7.11
CA TYR A 3 7.77 58.24 -6.65
C TYR A 3 8.57 56.94 -6.50
N LEU A 4 8.78 56.55 -5.27
CA LEU A 4 9.40 55.28 -4.89
C LEU A 4 8.32 54.19 -4.92
N PHE A 5 8.31 53.37 -5.98
CA PHE A 5 7.46 52.19 -6.04
C PHE A 5 8.08 51.07 -5.19
N ILE A 6 7.49 50.82 -4.01
CA ILE A 6 7.82 49.65 -3.19
C ILE A 6 7.02 48.46 -3.76
N VAL A 7 7.71 47.59 -4.50
CA VAL A 7 7.16 46.32 -4.92
C VAL A 7 7.26 45.35 -3.75
N THR A 8 6.18 45.15 -3.04
CA THR A 8 6.08 44.15 -1.96
C THR A 8 5.85 42.79 -2.62
N CYS A 9 6.93 42.02 -2.83
CA CYS A 9 6.80 40.59 -3.21
C CYS A 9 6.23 39.80 -2.05
N LEU A 10 4.94 39.47 -2.15
CA LEU A 10 4.25 38.56 -1.25
C LEU A 10 4.71 37.12 -1.57
N PHE A 11 5.70 36.61 -0.85
CA PHE A 11 6.09 35.19 -0.88
C PHE A 11 5.00 34.40 -0.20
N ALA A 12 4.05 33.89 -0.97
CA ALA A 12 3.12 32.89 -0.51
C ALA A 12 3.87 31.55 -0.34
N SER A 13 4.37 31.30 0.86
CA SER A 13 4.94 30.00 1.24
C SER A 13 3.82 28.96 1.19
N LEU A 14 3.79 28.12 0.17
CA LEU A 14 2.97 26.92 0.13
C LEU A 14 3.51 25.95 1.18
N ILE A 15 2.93 26.01 2.37
CA ILE A 15 3.17 25.00 3.41
C ILE A 15 2.47 23.73 2.92
N SER A 16 3.21 22.82 2.29
CA SER A 16 2.77 21.46 2.06
C SER A 16 2.65 20.78 3.43
N PHE A 17 1.44 20.74 3.98
CA PHE A 17 1.13 19.84 5.06
C PHE A 17 1.23 18.43 4.51
N ALA A 18 2.27 17.68 4.89
CA ALA A 18 2.27 16.25 4.80
C ALA A 18 1.15 15.77 5.74
N GLN A 19 -0.04 15.55 5.19
CA GLN A 19 -1.17 15.04 5.96
C GLN A 19 -0.84 13.61 6.35
N ASP A 20 -0.76 13.33 7.65
CA ASP A 20 -0.82 11.96 8.14
C ASP A 20 -2.05 11.30 7.53
N PRO A 21 -1.91 10.06 7.01
CA PRO A 21 -3.05 9.39 6.39
C PRO A 21 -4.20 9.32 7.40
N ALA A 22 -5.39 9.78 6.99
CA ALA A 22 -6.58 9.76 7.83
C ALA A 22 -6.80 8.37 8.41
N ASN A 23 -7.30 8.30 9.65
CA ASN A 23 -7.59 7.03 10.32
C ASN A 23 -8.43 6.10 9.43
N ALA A 24 -8.08 4.81 9.42
CA ALA A 24 -8.76 3.77 8.66
C ALA A 24 -10.17 3.52 9.20
N SER A 25 -11.11 4.38 8.86
CA SER A 25 -12.53 4.24 9.18
C SER A 25 -13.29 3.67 8.00
N LYS A 26 -14.37 2.95 8.29
CA LYS A 26 -15.27 2.38 7.27
C LYS A 26 -15.73 3.47 6.30
N GLY A 27 -15.67 3.16 4.99
CA GLY A 27 -16.05 4.07 3.91
C GLY A 27 -14.96 5.05 3.47
N VAL A 28 -13.84 5.14 4.20
CA VAL A 28 -12.71 5.99 3.80
C VAL A 28 -11.97 5.36 2.63
N THR A 29 -11.61 6.19 1.65
CA THR A 29 -10.84 5.79 0.47
C THR A 29 -9.46 6.44 0.46
N TYR A 30 -8.49 5.76 -0.16
CA TYR A 30 -7.12 6.23 -0.34
C TYR A 30 -6.72 6.10 -1.81
N GLY A 31 -5.78 6.92 -2.26
CA GLY A 31 -5.34 6.97 -3.65
C GLY A 31 -6.43 7.48 -4.58
N ALA A 32 -6.64 6.82 -5.72
CA ALA A 32 -7.69 7.17 -6.68
C ALA A 32 -9.11 6.86 -6.19
N GLY A 33 -9.24 6.23 -5.01
CA GLY A 33 -10.50 5.69 -4.53
C GLY A 33 -10.92 4.43 -5.30
N THR A 34 -11.93 3.74 -4.78
CA THR A 34 -12.55 2.59 -5.43
C THR A 34 -13.92 2.30 -4.80
N SER A 35 -14.65 1.34 -5.36
CA SER A 35 -15.92 0.83 -4.85
C SER A 35 -15.86 -0.69 -4.70
N ASN A 36 -16.76 -1.26 -3.91
CA ASN A 36 -16.84 -2.71 -3.71
C ASN A 36 -17.44 -3.47 -4.91
N GLU A 37 -18.03 -2.77 -5.86
CA GLU A 37 -18.68 -3.38 -7.02
C GLU A 37 -17.66 -4.11 -7.91
N GLY A 38 -17.94 -5.37 -8.22
CA GLY A 38 -17.09 -6.22 -9.05
C GLY A 38 -15.80 -6.71 -8.39
N ALA A 39 -15.62 -6.51 -7.08
CA ALA A 39 -14.48 -7.04 -6.36
C ALA A 39 -14.62 -8.56 -6.14
N ILE A 40 -13.53 -9.30 -6.38
CA ILE A 40 -13.41 -10.72 -6.07
C ILE A 40 -12.67 -10.92 -4.75
N ALA A 41 -12.78 -12.08 -4.13
CA ALA A 41 -11.99 -12.39 -2.95
C ALA A 41 -10.49 -12.54 -3.33
N VAL A 42 -9.60 -12.11 -2.45
CA VAL A 42 -8.15 -12.12 -2.69
C VAL A 42 -7.59 -13.51 -3.03
N ASN A 43 -8.18 -14.59 -2.48
CA ASN A 43 -7.79 -15.96 -2.77
C ASN A 43 -8.18 -16.44 -4.19
N GLU A 44 -8.98 -15.68 -4.90
CA GLU A 44 -9.39 -16.00 -6.27
C GLU A 44 -8.50 -15.34 -7.34
N ILE A 45 -7.56 -14.48 -6.93
CA ILE A 45 -6.67 -13.78 -7.87
C ILE A 45 -5.98 -14.77 -8.82
N GLU A 46 -5.40 -15.86 -8.30
CA GLU A 46 -4.62 -16.81 -9.10
C GLU A 46 -5.44 -17.48 -10.20
N LYS A 47 -6.72 -17.76 -9.93
CA LYS A 47 -7.64 -18.33 -10.93
C LYS A 47 -7.97 -17.33 -12.04
N ASN A 48 -7.80 -16.04 -11.77
CA ASN A 48 -8.12 -14.95 -12.67
C ASN A 48 -6.88 -14.31 -13.33
N ILE A 49 -5.67 -14.84 -13.05
CA ILE A 49 -4.44 -14.38 -13.73
C ILE A 49 -4.49 -14.78 -15.21
N LYS A 50 -4.31 -13.80 -16.09
CA LYS A 50 -4.14 -13.97 -17.54
C LYS A 50 -2.83 -13.32 -17.95
N ASN A 51 -2.05 -14.01 -18.79
CA ASN A 51 -0.75 -13.49 -19.26
C ASN A 51 0.16 -13.00 -18.11
N ASN A 52 0.23 -13.77 -17.01
CA ASN A 52 1.03 -13.47 -15.82
C ASN A 52 0.58 -12.22 -15.03
N LYS A 53 -0.63 -11.73 -15.28
CA LYS A 53 -1.20 -10.52 -14.66
C LYS A 53 -2.68 -10.71 -14.35
N PHE A 54 -3.11 -10.17 -13.20
CA PHE A 54 -4.49 -9.88 -12.87
C PHE A 54 -4.68 -8.37 -12.85
N GLU A 55 -5.78 -7.87 -13.35
CA GLU A 55 -6.18 -6.46 -13.23
C GLU A 55 -7.64 -6.39 -12.79
N GLY A 56 -7.91 -5.66 -11.72
CA GLY A 56 -9.25 -5.53 -11.17
C GLY A 56 -9.27 -5.23 -9.69
N LYS A 57 -10.42 -5.52 -9.07
CA LYS A 57 -10.66 -5.25 -7.65
C LYS A 57 -10.67 -6.53 -6.84
N VAL A 58 -10.07 -6.47 -5.65
CA VAL A 58 -10.05 -7.60 -4.72
C VAL A 58 -10.41 -7.14 -3.30
N THR A 59 -11.07 -8.02 -2.56
CA THR A 59 -11.36 -7.82 -1.13
C THR A 59 -10.48 -8.72 -0.28
N GLY A 60 -10.10 -8.24 0.89
CA GLY A 60 -9.40 -9.06 1.88
C GLY A 60 -9.06 -8.29 3.16
N LYS A 61 -8.63 -9.05 4.17
CA LYS A 61 -8.28 -8.53 5.48
C LYS A 61 -6.82 -8.14 5.54
N VAL A 62 -6.54 -6.92 6.02
CA VAL A 62 -5.17 -6.45 6.25
C VAL A 62 -4.60 -7.12 7.49
N VAL A 63 -3.43 -7.74 7.39
CA VAL A 63 -2.74 -8.43 8.49
C VAL A 63 -1.40 -7.82 8.87
N GLU A 64 -0.82 -7.02 8.00
CA GLU A 64 0.42 -6.29 8.24
C GLU A 64 0.41 -4.95 7.52
N VAL A 65 1.11 -3.96 8.07
CA VAL A 65 1.38 -2.66 7.43
C VAL A 65 2.79 -2.20 7.79
N CYS A 66 3.45 -1.49 6.88
CA CYS A 66 4.75 -0.86 7.14
C CYS A 66 4.65 0.08 8.34
N GLN A 67 5.42 -0.20 9.41
CA GLN A 67 5.38 0.57 10.65
C GLN A 67 6.09 1.92 10.55
N GLU A 68 6.94 2.11 9.54
CA GLU A 68 7.60 3.39 9.29
C GLU A 68 6.62 4.43 8.73
N LYS A 69 6.07 4.17 7.53
CA LYS A 69 5.28 5.16 6.78
C LYS A 69 3.97 4.60 6.21
N GLY A 70 3.65 3.32 6.40
CA GLY A 70 2.48 2.71 5.75
C GLY A 70 2.63 2.58 4.23
N CYS A 71 3.85 2.46 3.70
CA CYS A 71 4.16 2.45 2.26
C CYS A 71 3.88 1.10 1.58
N TRP A 72 3.55 0.07 2.34
CA TRP A 72 3.06 -1.24 1.90
C TRP A 72 2.17 -1.86 2.97
N MET A 73 1.36 -2.81 2.59
CA MET A 73 0.60 -3.65 3.51
C MET A 73 0.53 -5.09 3.01
N LYS A 74 0.08 -6.02 3.85
CA LYS A 74 -0.19 -7.41 3.46
C LYS A 74 -1.63 -7.78 3.77
N ILE A 75 -2.22 -8.51 2.84
CA ILE A 75 -3.57 -9.05 2.93
C ILE A 75 -3.49 -10.56 3.16
N ASP A 76 -4.30 -11.08 4.08
CA ASP A 76 -4.45 -12.52 4.29
C ASP A 76 -5.15 -13.16 3.09
N ARG A 77 -4.57 -14.23 2.55
CA ARG A 77 -5.14 -15.00 1.43
C ARG A 77 -5.96 -16.21 1.89
N GLY A 78 -6.05 -16.46 3.19
CA GLY A 78 -6.83 -17.55 3.78
C GLY A 78 -6.19 -18.95 3.68
N ASN A 79 -5.01 -19.06 3.05
CA ASN A 79 -4.25 -20.30 2.87
C ASN A 79 -2.91 -20.31 3.62
N GLY A 80 -2.72 -19.38 4.57
CA GLY A 80 -1.46 -19.14 5.27
C GLY A 80 -0.47 -18.26 4.51
N GLU A 81 -0.77 -17.91 3.26
CA GLU A 81 0.02 -16.96 2.47
C GLU A 81 -0.52 -15.54 2.61
N LYS A 82 0.34 -14.58 2.30
CA LYS A 82 0.00 -13.16 2.33
C LYS A 82 0.25 -12.52 0.98
N LEU A 83 -0.67 -11.68 0.53
CA LEU A 83 -0.50 -10.84 -0.64
C LEU A 83 0.24 -9.56 -0.25
N MET A 84 1.41 -9.32 -0.82
CA MET A 84 2.11 -8.04 -0.68
C MET A 84 1.41 -6.97 -1.53
N VAL A 85 0.98 -5.89 -0.90
CA VAL A 85 0.36 -4.74 -1.55
C VAL A 85 1.26 -3.54 -1.45
N LYS A 86 1.60 -2.95 -2.58
CA LYS A 86 2.29 -1.67 -2.71
C LYS A 86 1.35 -0.65 -3.35
N PHE A 87 1.64 0.61 -3.18
CA PHE A 87 0.82 1.69 -3.73
C PHE A 87 1.48 2.26 -4.98
N LYS A 88 0.66 2.50 -6.00
CA LYS A 88 1.13 2.97 -7.30
C LYS A 88 1.93 4.26 -7.14
N ASP A 89 3.15 4.25 -7.67
CA ASP A 89 4.08 5.38 -7.70
C ASP A 89 4.35 6.02 -6.33
N TYR A 90 4.14 5.27 -5.23
CA TYR A 90 4.17 5.77 -3.84
C TYR A 90 3.27 6.99 -3.63
N GLY A 91 2.17 7.07 -4.38
CA GLY A 91 1.28 8.24 -4.41
C GLY A 91 0.43 8.42 -3.16
N PHE A 92 0.32 7.40 -2.32
CA PHE A 92 -0.38 7.46 -1.02
C PHE A 92 0.14 6.38 -0.07
N PHE A 93 -0.21 6.51 1.21
CA PHE A 93 0.20 5.60 2.27
C PHE A 93 -1.00 5.22 3.11
N MET A 94 -0.90 4.09 3.82
CA MET A 94 -1.96 3.61 4.69
C MET A 94 -1.67 3.94 6.16
N PRO A 95 -2.69 4.29 6.94
CA PRO A 95 -2.52 4.50 8.38
C PRO A 95 -2.21 3.17 9.08
N LYS A 96 -1.46 3.23 10.18
CA LYS A 96 -1.04 2.01 10.92
C LYS A 96 -2.23 1.24 11.51
N ASN A 97 -3.32 1.92 11.81
CA ASN A 97 -4.56 1.31 12.33
C ASN A 97 -5.42 0.63 11.25
N ILE A 98 -4.88 0.44 10.03
CA ILE A 98 -5.52 -0.35 8.96
C ILE A 98 -5.49 -1.85 9.24
N VAL A 99 -4.57 -2.33 10.10
CA VAL A 99 -4.48 -3.75 10.48
C VAL A 99 -5.82 -4.22 11.05
N ASP A 100 -6.20 -5.45 10.73
CA ASP A 100 -7.48 -6.09 11.06
C ASP A 100 -8.72 -5.52 10.33
N LYS A 101 -8.56 -4.54 9.45
CA LYS A 101 -9.65 -4.03 8.61
C LYS A 101 -9.81 -4.85 7.32
N GLU A 102 -11.07 -4.99 6.88
CA GLU A 102 -11.39 -5.44 5.53
C GLU A 102 -11.27 -4.27 4.56
N VAL A 103 -10.68 -4.53 3.39
CA VAL A 103 -10.47 -3.51 2.37
C VAL A 103 -10.83 -4.02 0.98
N VAL A 104 -11.18 -3.10 0.09
CA VAL A 104 -11.17 -3.32 -1.36
C VAL A 104 -9.92 -2.66 -1.91
N LEU A 105 -9.19 -3.40 -2.73
CA LEU A 105 -8.04 -2.91 -3.50
C LEU A 105 -8.42 -2.84 -4.97
N ASP A 106 -8.12 -1.74 -5.64
CA ASP A 106 -8.21 -1.61 -7.08
C ASP A 106 -6.81 -1.49 -7.68
N GLY A 107 -6.45 -2.34 -8.63
CA GLY A 107 -5.10 -2.33 -9.18
C GLY A 107 -4.76 -3.57 -9.98
N GLU A 108 -3.48 -3.96 -9.91
CA GLU A 108 -2.96 -5.11 -10.65
C GLU A 108 -2.08 -6.02 -9.78
N ALA A 109 -2.19 -7.32 -10.00
CA ALA A 109 -1.34 -8.32 -9.36
C ALA A 109 -0.43 -9.01 -10.38
N THR A 110 0.82 -9.24 -9.99
CA THR A 110 1.82 -10.00 -10.78
C THR A 110 2.67 -10.85 -9.86
N VAL A 111 3.18 -11.99 -10.37
CA VAL A 111 4.17 -12.79 -9.65
C VAL A 111 5.54 -12.13 -9.77
N LYS A 112 6.19 -11.86 -8.65
CA LYS A 112 7.53 -11.25 -8.57
C LYS A 112 8.49 -12.15 -7.80
N GLU A 113 9.75 -12.17 -8.22
CA GLU A 113 10.83 -12.70 -7.39
C GLU A 113 11.31 -11.61 -6.43
N VAL A 114 11.32 -11.94 -5.14
CA VAL A 114 11.74 -11.03 -4.07
C VAL A 114 13.09 -11.49 -3.52
N SER A 115 14.10 -10.67 -3.67
CA SER A 115 15.45 -10.96 -3.19
C SER A 115 15.50 -11.08 -1.67
N VAL A 116 16.51 -11.78 -1.14
CA VAL A 116 16.77 -11.87 0.32
C VAL A 116 16.87 -10.48 0.95
N LYS A 117 17.58 -9.55 0.30
CA LYS A 117 17.72 -8.16 0.79
C LYS A 117 16.37 -7.47 0.94
N GLN A 118 15.51 -7.61 -0.07
CA GLN A 118 14.19 -6.99 -0.05
C GLN A 118 13.26 -7.63 0.97
N GLN A 119 13.30 -8.96 1.12
CA GLN A 119 12.53 -9.66 2.15
C GLN A 119 12.94 -9.21 3.56
N ARG A 120 14.25 -9.06 3.82
CA ARG A 120 14.78 -8.57 5.11
C ARG A 120 14.33 -7.14 5.38
N HIS A 121 14.40 -6.26 4.41
CA HIS A 121 13.90 -4.89 4.52
C HIS A 121 12.41 -4.86 4.90
N TYR A 122 11.56 -5.66 4.26
CA TYR A 122 10.14 -5.75 4.65
C TYR A 122 9.93 -6.31 6.05
N ALA A 123 10.79 -7.24 6.49
CA ALA A 123 10.73 -7.78 7.83
C ALA A 123 11.13 -6.73 8.89
N GLU A 124 12.15 -5.90 8.59
CA GLU A 124 12.55 -4.75 9.41
C GLU A 124 11.41 -3.73 9.52
N ASP A 125 10.83 -3.32 8.40
CA ASP A 125 9.70 -2.39 8.34
C ASP A 125 8.44 -2.91 9.06
N ALA A 126 8.29 -4.23 9.14
CA ALA A 126 7.22 -4.90 9.89
C ALA A 126 7.53 -5.03 11.40
N GLY A 127 8.71 -4.58 11.84
CA GLY A 127 9.13 -4.67 13.25
C GLY A 127 9.52 -6.07 13.70
N LYS A 128 9.95 -6.95 12.78
CA LYS A 128 10.41 -8.30 13.10
C LYS A 128 11.74 -8.29 13.86
N SER A 129 11.97 -9.30 14.70
CA SER A 129 13.22 -9.46 15.44
C SER A 129 14.40 -9.73 14.49
N LYS A 130 15.61 -9.38 14.93
CA LYS A 130 16.84 -9.67 14.17
C LYS A 130 17.00 -11.16 13.86
N GLU A 131 16.57 -12.03 14.78
CA GLU A 131 16.64 -13.47 14.61
C GLU A 131 15.71 -13.96 13.48
N GLU A 132 14.49 -13.43 13.40
CA GLU A 132 13.55 -13.74 12.31
C GLU A 132 14.09 -13.24 10.97
N ILE A 133 14.67 -12.04 10.93
CA ILE A 133 15.27 -11.46 9.73
C ILE A 133 16.45 -12.30 9.22
N LEU A 134 17.31 -12.78 10.11
CA LEU A 134 18.47 -13.61 9.76
C LEU A 134 18.09 -15.01 9.23
N LYS A 135 16.87 -15.50 9.52
CA LYS A 135 16.35 -16.76 8.95
C LYS A 135 16.01 -16.64 7.47
N ILE A 136 15.86 -15.45 6.93
CA ILE A 136 15.61 -15.21 5.51
C ILE A 136 16.92 -15.38 4.74
N LYS A 137 17.06 -16.49 3.99
CA LYS A 137 18.32 -16.86 3.31
C LYS A 137 18.18 -17.02 1.80
N GLU A 138 16.97 -17.18 1.30
CA GLU A 138 16.72 -17.48 -0.11
C GLU A 138 15.71 -16.49 -0.72
N PRO A 139 15.84 -16.15 -2.02
CA PRO A 139 14.82 -15.41 -2.72
C PRO A 139 13.53 -16.24 -2.80
N LYS A 140 12.39 -15.59 -2.91
CA LYS A 140 11.10 -16.27 -3.10
C LYS A 140 10.28 -15.61 -4.19
N LYS A 141 9.44 -16.40 -4.84
CA LYS A 141 8.38 -15.86 -5.71
C LYS A 141 7.17 -15.57 -4.84
N GLU A 142 6.59 -14.42 -5.01
CA GLU A 142 5.35 -14.04 -4.35
C GLU A 142 4.45 -13.25 -5.27
N LEU A 143 3.14 -13.37 -5.03
CA LEU A 143 2.17 -12.52 -5.68
C LEU A 143 2.23 -11.13 -5.05
N GLN A 144 2.41 -10.10 -5.88
CA GLN A 144 2.40 -8.70 -5.45
C GLN A 144 1.27 -7.96 -6.14
N PHE A 145 0.61 -7.07 -5.40
CA PHE A 145 -0.46 -6.22 -5.89
C PHE A 145 -0.02 -4.74 -5.84
N ILE A 146 -0.19 -4.04 -6.95
CA ILE A 146 0.03 -2.60 -7.04
C ILE A 146 -1.34 -1.92 -7.01
N ALA A 147 -1.70 -1.37 -5.86
CA ALA A 147 -2.98 -0.70 -5.67
C ALA A 147 -2.94 0.74 -6.21
N LYS A 148 -3.93 1.09 -7.00
CA LYS A 148 -4.25 2.46 -7.45
C LYS A 148 -5.17 3.15 -6.43
N GLY A 149 -6.07 2.38 -5.81
CA GLY A 149 -7.01 2.83 -4.81
C GLY A 149 -7.32 1.76 -3.77
N VAL A 150 -7.71 2.22 -2.59
CA VAL A 150 -8.13 1.38 -1.46
C VAL A 150 -9.41 1.96 -0.86
N LEU A 151 -10.36 1.09 -0.52
CA LEU A 151 -11.57 1.42 0.25
C LEU A 151 -11.58 0.58 1.53
N VAL A 152 -11.85 1.18 2.69
CA VAL A 152 -12.07 0.47 3.97
C VAL A 152 -13.54 0.07 4.07
N LEU A 153 -13.82 -1.22 4.33
CA LEU A 153 -15.17 -1.78 4.43
C LEU A 153 -15.76 -1.74 5.84
#